data_cb7720845a2c5a6b04dedd5ffc8e9748
#
_entry.id   cb7720845a2c5a6b04dedd5ffc8e9748
#
_cell.length_a   1.000
_cell.length_b   1.000
_cell.length_c   1.000
_cell.angle_alpha   90.00
_cell.angle_beta   90.00
_cell.angle_gamma   90.00
#
_symmetry.space_group_name_H-M   'P 1'
#
loop_
_entity.id
_entity.type
_entity.pdbx_description
1 polymer ?
#
loop_
_entity_poly.entity_id
_entity_poly.type
_entity_poly.pdbx_seq_one_letter_code
_entity_poly.pdbx_strand_id
1 'polypeptide(L)'
;MQDKTTKSDIWSEQVQSQKLQDHRLLCLAADWAKYGHQLAIAFVILTWGSSPRQVGSVMIIRQDMEIAGSVSGGCIEGAVIEAGLEAIQCGQGQRLNFGVADESAWEVGLSCGGQISVLMLPVADTGLPHALLQEVTSAIGHRRKVTFSIDVNSASIENLARIDDHQEQSWLDDETELF
;
A
#
# COMPACT_ATOMS: atom_id res chain seq x y z
N MET A 1 -5.72 -9.63 40.39
CA MET A 1 -5.70 -10.45 39.17
C MET A 1 -4.97 -9.63 38.12
N GLN A 2 -3.65 -9.85 37.93
CA GLN A 2 -2.84 -9.10 36.97
C GLN A 2 -3.03 -9.76 35.61
N ASP A 3 -3.51 -8.96 34.66
CA ASP A 3 -3.64 -9.32 33.27
C ASP A 3 -2.25 -9.59 32.69
N LYS A 4 -1.96 -10.83 32.29
CA LYS A 4 -0.69 -11.23 31.67
C LYS A 4 -0.81 -11.10 30.15
N THR A 5 -1.05 -9.89 29.66
CA THR A 5 -0.92 -9.62 28.23
C THR A 5 0.53 -9.83 27.83
N THR A 6 0.79 -10.81 26.98
CA THR A 6 2.14 -11.13 26.51
C THR A 6 2.55 -10.17 25.40
N LYS A 7 3.88 -10.05 25.18
CA LYS A 7 4.42 -9.19 24.12
C LYS A 7 3.90 -9.62 22.73
N SER A 8 3.63 -10.92 22.52
CA SER A 8 3.03 -11.46 21.31
C SER A 8 1.57 -11.02 21.12
N ASP A 9 0.81 -10.90 22.21
CA ASP A 9 -0.59 -10.49 22.15
C ASP A 9 -0.70 -9.01 21.73
N ILE A 10 0.18 -8.16 22.28
CA ILE A 10 0.25 -6.74 21.90
C ILE A 10 0.61 -6.56 20.43
N TRP A 11 1.56 -7.35 19.91
CA TRP A 11 1.94 -7.30 18.49
C TRP A 11 0.80 -7.74 17.58
N SER A 12 0.10 -8.81 17.92
CA SER A 12 -1.04 -9.30 17.13
C SER A 12 -2.18 -8.27 17.08
N GLU A 13 -2.48 -7.61 18.19
CA GLU A 13 -3.50 -6.57 18.26
C GLU A 13 -3.11 -5.33 17.43
N GLN A 14 -1.84 -4.91 17.46
CA GLN A 14 -1.36 -3.78 16.68
C GLN A 14 -1.44 -4.05 15.17
N VAL A 15 -1.00 -5.22 14.71
CA VAL A 15 -1.09 -5.63 13.31
C VAL A 15 -2.54 -5.68 12.85
N GLN A 16 -3.43 -6.23 13.66
CA GLN A 16 -4.85 -6.31 13.30
C GLN A 16 -5.53 -4.95 13.26
N SER A 17 -5.16 -4.04 14.17
CA SER A 17 -5.63 -2.66 14.17
C SER A 17 -5.17 -1.90 12.91
N GLN A 18 -3.91 -2.08 12.50
CA GLN A 18 -3.39 -1.46 11.29
C GLN A 18 -4.10 -1.97 10.04
N LYS A 19 -4.23 -3.29 9.87
CA LYS A 19 -4.99 -3.87 8.74
C LYS A 19 -6.41 -3.33 8.62
N LEU A 20 -7.12 -3.18 9.74
CA LEU A 20 -8.45 -2.60 9.74
C LEU A 20 -8.44 -1.13 9.31
N GLN A 21 -7.41 -0.39 9.66
CA GLN A 21 -7.22 1.00 9.27
C GLN A 21 -6.94 1.12 7.77
N ASP A 22 -6.04 0.27 7.23
CA ASP A 22 -5.70 0.22 5.81
C ASP A 22 -6.91 -0.19 4.95
N HIS A 23 -7.73 -1.13 5.40
CA HIS A 23 -9.01 -1.47 4.75
C HIS A 23 -9.97 -0.27 4.67
N ARG A 24 -10.08 0.53 5.73
CA ARG A 24 -10.91 1.75 5.72
C ARG A 24 -10.38 2.80 4.73
N LEU A 25 -9.06 2.89 4.60
CA LEU A 25 -8.43 3.79 3.62
C LEU A 25 -8.78 3.37 2.19
N LEU A 26 -8.72 2.09 1.85
CA LEU A 26 -9.11 1.62 0.52
C LEU A 26 -10.60 1.90 0.23
N CYS A 27 -11.49 1.75 1.21
CA CYS A 27 -12.89 2.13 1.06
C CYS A 27 -13.04 3.64 0.82
N LEU A 28 -12.28 4.47 1.54
CA LEU A 28 -12.26 5.93 1.33
C LEU A 28 -11.76 6.29 -0.07
N ALA A 29 -10.72 5.61 -0.56
CA ALA A 29 -10.22 5.81 -1.92
C ALA A 29 -11.28 5.47 -2.97
N ALA A 30 -12.01 4.37 -2.78
CA ALA A 30 -13.11 3.99 -3.69
C ALA A 30 -14.23 5.02 -3.68
N ASP A 31 -14.59 5.58 -2.52
CA ASP A 31 -15.58 6.63 -2.41
C ASP A 31 -15.10 7.92 -3.10
N TRP A 32 -13.88 8.35 -2.87
CA TRP A 32 -13.32 9.52 -3.56
C TRP A 32 -13.30 9.34 -5.08
N ALA A 33 -12.84 8.18 -5.56
CA ALA A 33 -12.85 7.84 -6.99
C ALA A 33 -14.27 7.86 -7.58
N LYS A 34 -15.26 7.34 -6.87
CA LYS A 34 -16.68 7.35 -7.25
C LYS A 34 -17.22 8.78 -7.41
N TYR A 35 -16.74 9.73 -6.59
CA TYR A 35 -17.11 11.15 -6.70
C TYR A 35 -16.27 11.92 -7.72
N GLY A 36 -15.45 11.24 -8.53
CA GLY A 36 -14.69 11.83 -9.64
C GLY A 36 -13.36 12.45 -9.25
N HIS A 37 -12.87 12.21 -8.04
CA HIS A 37 -11.54 12.66 -7.65
C HIS A 37 -10.47 11.77 -8.30
N GLN A 38 -9.40 12.40 -8.78
CA GLN A 38 -8.19 11.69 -9.22
C GLN A 38 -7.31 11.39 -8.00
N LEU A 39 -6.82 10.16 -7.94
CA LEU A 39 -6.12 9.61 -6.78
C LEU A 39 -4.87 8.86 -7.18
N ALA A 40 -3.89 8.81 -6.28
CA ALA A 40 -2.85 7.81 -6.25
C ALA A 40 -2.84 7.12 -4.89
N ILE A 41 -2.51 5.83 -4.89
CA ILE A 41 -2.39 5.03 -3.67
C ILE A 41 -0.96 4.54 -3.54
N ALA A 42 -0.36 4.78 -2.39
CA ALA A 42 0.97 4.34 -2.02
C ALA A 42 0.85 3.13 -1.08
N PHE A 43 1.55 2.04 -1.41
CA PHE A 43 1.65 0.83 -0.61
C PHE A 43 3.07 0.64 -0.13
N VAL A 44 3.27 0.36 1.15
CA VAL A 44 4.57 -0.10 1.65
C VAL A 44 4.77 -1.54 1.21
N ILE A 45 5.76 -1.80 0.36
CA ILE A 45 6.05 -3.13 -0.18
C ILE A 45 7.25 -3.80 0.47
N LEU A 46 8.17 -3.03 1.05
CA LEU A 46 9.34 -3.56 1.74
C LEU A 46 9.76 -2.63 2.87
N THR A 47 10.16 -3.22 3.99
CA THR A 47 10.79 -2.50 5.11
C THR A 47 11.99 -3.28 5.63
N TRP A 48 13.06 -2.57 6.00
CA TRP A 48 14.23 -3.13 6.66
C TRP A 48 14.69 -2.23 7.79
N GLY A 49 15.07 -2.83 8.92
CA GLY A 49 15.48 -2.09 10.11
C GLY A 49 14.29 -1.53 10.91
N SER A 50 14.46 -0.39 11.54
CA SER A 50 13.40 0.26 12.32
C SER A 50 12.47 1.04 11.40
N SER A 51 11.31 0.46 11.10
CA SER A 51 10.25 1.14 10.37
C SER A 51 9.02 1.32 11.27
N PRO A 52 8.46 2.53 11.39
CA PRO A 52 7.24 2.77 12.16
C PRO A 52 5.98 2.24 11.48
N ARG A 53 6.06 1.91 10.18
CA ARG A 53 4.99 1.33 9.39
C ARG A 53 5.41 -0.03 8.84
N GLN A 54 4.44 -0.94 8.72
CA GLN A 54 4.65 -2.30 8.23
C GLN A 54 4.37 -2.39 6.73
N VAL A 55 4.86 -3.45 6.09
CA VAL A 55 4.45 -3.83 4.73
C VAL A 55 2.94 -3.97 4.68
N GLY A 56 2.33 -3.48 3.60
CA GLY A 56 0.88 -3.37 3.42
C GLY A 56 0.27 -2.07 3.93
N SER A 57 1.02 -1.19 4.61
CA SER A 57 0.51 0.13 5.00
C SER A 57 0.16 0.97 3.78
N VAL A 58 -0.94 1.71 3.89
CA VAL A 58 -1.53 2.48 2.80
C VAL A 58 -1.50 3.97 3.08
N MET A 59 -1.24 4.76 2.02
CA MET A 59 -1.45 6.20 2.00
C MET A 59 -2.13 6.59 0.69
N ILE A 60 -3.15 7.44 0.77
CA ILE A 60 -3.91 7.93 -0.38
C ILE A 60 -3.57 9.39 -0.59
N ILE A 61 -3.30 9.77 -1.82
CA ILE A 61 -3.03 11.13 -2.26
C ILE A 61 -4.12 11.52 -3.27
N ARG A 62 -4.79 12.65 -3.04
CA ARG A 62 -5.80 13.20 -3.95
C ARG A 62 -5.21 14.38 -4.73
N GLN A 63 -5.72 14.65 -5.93
CA GLN A 63 -5.18 15.70 -6.81
C GLN A 63 -5.16 17.11 -6.19
N ASP A 64 -5.99 17.36 -5.19
CA ASP A 64 -6.08 18.65 -4.45
C ASP A 64 -5.27 18.64 -3.16
N MET A 65 -4.34 17.68 -3.01
CA MET A 65 -3.45 17.49 -1.85
C MET A 65 -4.18 17.05 -0.56
N GLU A 66 -5.41 16.58 -0.62
CA GLU A 66 -6.00 15.88 0.52
C GLU A 66 -5.38 14.48 0.64
N ILE A 67 -4.99 14.12 1.85
CA ILE A 67 -4.18 12.94 2.16
C ILE A 67 -4.85 12.14 3.26
N ALA A 68 -4.83 10.81 3.12
CA ALA A 68 -5.25 9.89 4.17
C ALA A 68 -4.26 8.74 4.30
N GLY A 69 -3.98 8.30 5.53
CA GLY A 69 -3.01 7.24 5.82
C GLY A 69 -1.58 7.74 5.93
N SER A 70 -0.63 6.80 5.96
CA SER A 70 0.82 7.11 6.08
C SER A 70 1.65 5.88 5.75
N VAL A 71 2.84 6.09 5.19
CA VAL A 71 3.79 5.01 4.82
C VAL A 71 5.03 4.97 5.71
N SER A 72 5.36 6.05 6.42
CA SER A 72 6.59 6.10 7.23
C SER A 72 6.42 6.72 8.62
N GLY A 73 5.28 7.37 8.87
CA GLY A 73 5.04 8.12 10.11
C GLY A 73 5.64 9.52 10.12
N GLY A 74 5.89 10.13 8.96
CA GLY A 74 6.27 11.53 8.79
C GLY A 74 7.62 11.77 8.11
N CYS A 75 8.47 10.75 7.93
CA CYS A 75 9.83 10.96 7.43
C CYS A 75 9.91 11.21 5.92
N ILE A 76 9.12 10.48 5.11
CA ILE A 76 9.18 10.51 3.65
C ILE A 76 7.86 10.94 3.01
N GLU A 77 6.84 11.27 3.79
CA GLU A 77 5.50 11.59 3.28
C GLU A 77 5.54 12.71 2.25
N GLY A 78 6.38 13.73 2.41
CA GLY A 78 6.54 14.81 1.43
C GLY A 78 6.92 14.30 0.05
N ALA A 79 7.95 13.46 -0.04
CA ALA A 79 8.40 12.87 -1.31
C ALA A 79 7.34 11.92 -1.91
N VAL A 80 6.62 11.18 -1.06
CA VAL A 80 5.54 10.28 -1.49
C VAL A 80 4.35 11.08 -2.04
N ILE A 81 4.02 12.24 -1.44
CA ILE A 81 2.97 13.13 -1.94
C ILE A 81 3.33 13.67 -3.32
N GLU A 82 4.55 14.17 -3.50
CA GLU A 82 5.03 14.68 -4.79
C GLU A 82 4.94 13.61 -5.88
N ALA A 83 5.45 12.41 -5.58
CA ALA A 83 5.37 11.26 -6.48
C ALA A 83 3.92 10.84 -6.78
N GLY A 84 3.02 10.93 -5.81
CA GLY A 84 1.60 10.66 -5.99
C GLY A 84 0.91 11.65 -6.91
N LEU A 85 1.20 12.94 -6.78
CA LEU A 85 0.69 13.97 -7.69
C LEU A 85 1.21 13.80 -9.11
N GLU A 86 2.50 13.44 -9.25
CA GLU A 86 3.09 13.11 -10.55
C GLU A 86 2.41 11.89 -11.18
N ALA A 87 2.21 10.81 -10.41
CA ALA A 87 1.54 9.60 -10.88
C ALA A 87 0.10 9.88 -11.36
N ILE A 88 -0.63 10.76 -10.66
CA ILE A 88 -1.97 11.22 -11.08
C ILE A 88 -1.88 11.95 -12.43
N GLN A 89 -0.89 12.81 -12.64
CA GLN A 89 -0.76 13.61 -13.85
C GLN A 89 -0.30 12.79 -15.06
N CYS A 90 0.70 11.90 -14.87
CA CYS A 90 1.25 11.11 -16.00
C CYS A 90 0.48 9.80 -16.22
N GLY A 91 -0.34 9.36 -15.26
CA GLY A 91 -1.07 8.09 -15.32
C GLY A 91 -0.17 6.86 -15.19
N GLN A 92 1.03 7.00 -14.65
CA GLN A 92 2.00 5.91 -14.50
C GLN A 92 2.34 5.67 -13.04
N GLY A 93 2.36 4.40 -12.65
CA GLY A 93 2.85 3.99 -11.35
C GLY A 93 4.37 4.01 -11.28
N GLN A 94 4.92 4.01 -10.07
CA GLN A 94 6.37 3.96 -9.84
C GLN A 94 6.70 3.32 -8.49
N ARG A 95 7.90 2.75 -8.42
CA ARG A 95 8.48 2.27 -7.16
C ARG A 95 9.44 3.32 -6.62
N LEU A 96 9.26 3.69 -5.36
CA LEU A 96 10.11 4.62 -4.62
C LEU A 96 10.92 3.85 -3.59
N ASN A 97 12.23 4.08 -3.52
CA ASN A 97 13.10 3.46 -2.53
C ASN A 97 13.74 4.55 -1.66
N PHE A 98 13.67 4.39 -0.35
CA PHE A 98 14.20 5.35 0.62
C PHE A 98 15.17 4.65 1.58
N GLY A 99 16.20 5.38 2.02
CA GLY A 99 17.19 4.88 2.98
C GLY A 99 18.26 3.96 2.39
N VAL A 100 18.33 3.80 1.06
CA VAL A 100 19.41 3.11 0.36
C VAL A 100 20.47 4.15 -0.02
N ALA A 101 21.73 3.88 0.32
CA ALA A 101 22.87 4.70 -0.13
C ALA A 101 23.18 4.40 -1.59
N ASP A 102 22.31 4.77 -2.52
CA ASP A 102 22.53 4.64 -3.94
C ASP A 102 22.48 6.03 -4.59
N GLU A 103 23.40 6.33 -5.51
CA GLU A 103 23.58 7.66 -6.11
C GLU A 103 22.36 8.18 -6.89
N SER A 104 21.33 7.34 -7.07
CA SER A 104 20.07 7.67 -7.73
C SER A 104 18.84 7.72 -6.82
N ALA A 105 18.99 7.34 -5.55
CA ALA A 105 17.88 7.40 -4.58
C ALA A 105 17.78 8.82 -4.02
N TRP A 106 16.58 9.35 -3.98
CA TRP A 106 16.26 10.64 -3.37
C TRP A 106 16.92 10.74 -1.99
N GLU A 107 17.74 11.78 -1.77
CA GLU A 107 18.51 12.02 -0.51
C GLU A 107 17.64 12.26 0.73
N VAL A 108 16.43 11.70 0.78
CA VAL A 108 15.61 11.69 1.98
C VAL A 108 16.01 10.51 2.84
N GLY A 109 17.09 10.70 3.60
CA GLY A 109 17.53 9.74 4.61
C GLY A 109 16.44 9.54 5.66
N LEU A 110 16.07 8.28 5.90
CA LEU A 110 15.23 7.95 7.06
C LEU A 110 16.04 8.25 8.34
N SER A 111 15.55 9.15 9.16
CA SER A 111 16.20 9.52 10.44
C SER A 111 16.39 8.31 11.38
N CYS A 112 15.68 7.22 11.16
CA CYS A 112 15.81 5.96 11.91
C CYS A 112 16.84 4.97 11.32
N GLY A 113 17.50 5.29 10.19
CA GLY A 113 18.48 4.41 9.53
C GLY A 113 17.88 3.14 8.91
N GLY A 114 16.56 3.05 8.79
CA GLY A 114 15.87 1.94 8.10
C GLY A 114 15.81 2.14 6.60
N GLN A 115 15.28 1.14 5.90
CA GLN A 115 14.95 1.21 4.47
C GLN A 115 13.47 0.96 4.29
N ILE A 116 12.87 1.62 3.30
CA ILE A 116 11.48 1.43 2.93
C ILE A 116 11.32 1.54 1.42
N SER A 117 10.58 0.61 0.82
CA SER A 117 10.13 0.70 -0.56
C SER A 117 8.63 0.92 -0.58
N VAL A 118 8.20 1.86 -1.41
CA VAL A 118 6.81 2.24 -1.58
C VAL A 118 6.45 2.08 -3.05
N LEU A 119 5.36 1.36 -3.32
CA LEU A 119 4.76 1.26 -4.64
C LEU A 119 3.68 2.32 -4.75
N MET A 120 3.80 3.21 -5.73
CA MET A 120 2.83 4.24 -6.05
C MET A 120 2.01 3.84 -7.27
N LEU A 121 0.69 3.80 -7.13
CA LEU A 121 -0.23 3.48 -8.23
C LEU A 121 -1.27 4.59 -8.39
N PRO A 122 -1.40 5.22 -9.58
CA PRO A 122 -2.55 6.07 -9.85
C PRO A 122 -3.82 5.20 -9.94
N VAL A 123 -4.94 5.72 -9.48
CA VAL A 123 -6.25 5.07 -9.64
C VAL A 123 -6.76 5.38 -11.04
N ALA A 124 -6.34 4.57 -12.00
CA ALA A 124 -6.62 4.68 -13.43
C ALA A 124 -6.39 3.31 -14.09
N ASP A 125 -6.82 3.15 -15.33
CA ASP A 125 -6.66 1.87 -16.08
C ASP A 125 -5.19 1.48 -16.28
N THR A 126 -4.28 2.44 -16.25
CA THR A 126 -2.82 2.23 -16.37
C THR A 126 -2.12 1.92 -15.05
N GLY A 127 -2.81 2.04 -13.93
CA GLY A 127 -2.31 1.75 -12.58
C GLY A 127 -3.24 0.80 -11.85
N LEU A 128 -3.93 1.28 -10.82
CA LEU A 128 -4.98 0.55 -10.12
C LEU A 128 -6.34 0.87 -10.74
N PRO A 129 -6.95 -0.05 -11.55
CA PRO A 129 -8.24 0.22 -12.17
C PRO A 129 -9.35 0.46 -11.15
N HIS A 130 -10.25 1.41 -11.45
CA HIS A 130 -11.41 1.70 -10.61
C HIS A 130 -12.25 0.45 -10.31
N ALA A 131 -12.43 -0.43 -11.32
CA ALA A 131 -13.18 -1.67 -11.16
C ALA A 131 -12.53 -2.60 -10.13
N LEU A 132 -11.20 -2.70 -10.15
CA LEU A 132 -10.45 -3.51 -9.18
C LEU A 132 -10.56 -2.93 -7.77
N LEU A 133 -10.41 -1.61 -7.63
CA LEU A 133 -10.56 -0.96 -6.31
C LEU A 133 -11.97 -1.20 -5.73
N GLN A 134 -13.02 -1.15 -6.55
CA GLN A 134 -14.38 -1.47 -6.14
C GLN A 134 -14.53 -2.96 -5.75
N GLU A 135 -13.90 -3.86 -6.50
CA GLU A 135 -13.93 -5.29 -6.19
C GLU A 135 -13.25 -5.59 -4.86
N VAL A 136 -12.06 -5.02 -4.63
CA VAL A 136 -11.31 -5.14 -3.36
C VAL A 136 -12.16 -4.64 -2.19
N THR A 137 -12.74 -3.46 -2.30
CA THR A 137 -13.57 -2.90 -1.23
C THR A 137 -14.87 -3.69 -0.99
N SER A 138 -15.48 -4.22 -2.04
CA SER A 138 -16.61 -5.14 -1.93
C SER A 138 -16.22 -6.44 -1.22
N ALA A 139 -15.07 -7.01 -1.55
CA ALA A 139 -14.57 -8.21 -0.90
C ALA A 139 -14.29 -7.99 0.58
N ILE A 140 -13.67 -6.84 0.94
CA ILE A 140 -13.47 -6.42 2.33
C ILE A 140 -14.81 -6.37 3.07
N GLY A 141 -15.82 -5.74 2.50
CA GLY A 141 -17.17 -5.65 3.10
C GLY A 141 -17.84 -7.00 3.34
N HIS A 142 -17.57 -7.98 2.49
CA HIS A 142 -18.09 -9.34 2.59
C HIS A 142 -17.14 -10.33 3.28
N ARG A 143 -16.01 -9.87 3.82
CA ARG A 143 -14.97 -10.70 4.44
C ARG A 143 -14.42 -11.80 3.51
N ARG A 144 -14.35 -11.50 2.22
CA ARG A 144 -13.76 -12.39 1.20
C ARG A 144 -12.32 -12.01 0.93
N LYS A 145 -11.50 -12.99 0.61
CA LYS A 145 -10.10 -12.76 0.17
C LYS A 145 -10.09 -12.37 -1.31
N VAL A 146 -9.30 -11.38 -1.66
CA VAL A 146 -8.96 -11.01 -3.04
C VAL A 146 -7.45 -10.94 -3.11
N THR A 147 -6.87 -11.54 -4.14
CA THR A 147 -5.46 -11.45 -4.44
C THR A 147 -5.28 -10.89 -5.84
N PHE A 148 -4.38 -9.96 -5.98
CA PHE A 148 -3.93 -9.46 -7.27
C PHE A 148 -2.41 -9.36 -7.28
N SER A 149 -1.79 -9.60 -8.42
CA SER A 149 -0.35 -9.44 -8.60
C SER A 149 -0.04 -8.11 -9.25
N ILE A 150 1.01 -7.48 -8.77
CA ILE A 150 1.53 -6.23 -9.29
C ILE A 150 2.97 -6.47 -9.72
N ASP A 151 3.31 -6.12 -10.97
CA ASP A 151 4.72 -6.00 -11.33
C ASP A 151 5.30 -4.76 -10.66
N VAL A 152 6.18 -4.96 -9.69
CA VAL A 152 6.82 -3.88 -8.93
C VAL A 152 7.81 -3.05 -9.74
N ASN A 153 8.26 -3.53 -10.91
CA ASN A 153 9.18 -2.79 -11.78
C ASN A 153 8.42 -1.85 -12.72
N SER A 154 7.31 -2.31 -13.28
CA SER A 154 6.44 -1.48 -14.13
C SER A 154 5.37 -0.74 -13.34
N ALA A 155 5.20 -1.07 -12.05
CA ALA A 155 4.12 -0.58 -11.19
C ALA A 155 2.74 -0.69 -11.87
N SER A 156 2.51 -1.84 -12.52
CA SER A 156 1.26 -2.15 -13.23
C SER A 156 0.65 -3.45 -12.72
N ILE A 157 -0.67 -3.56 -12.79
CA ILE A 157 -1.37 -4.77 -12.37
C ILE A 157 -1.37 -5.77 -13.52
N GLU A 158 -0.75 -6.93 -13.31
CA GLU A 158 -0.62 -7.97 -14.34
C GLU A 158 -1.78 -8.97 -14.33
N ASN A 159 -2.24 -9.36 -13.14
CA ASN A 159 -3.29 -10.36 -13.01
C ASN A 159 -4.19 -10.09 -11.81
N LEU A 160 -5.48 -10.33 -12.00
CA LEU A 160 -6.48 -10.39 -10.94
C LEU A 160 -6.86 -11.86 -10.72
N ALA A 161 -6.45 -12.45 -9.63
CA ALA A 161 -6.91 -13.77 -9.22
C ALA A 161 -7.97 -13.61 -8.12
N ARG A 162 -9.17 -14.17 -8.36
CA ARG A 162 -10.14 -14.40 -7.28
C ARG A 162 -9.76 -15.72 -6.62
N ILE A 163 -9.39 -15.67 -5.35
CA ILE A 163 -9.20 -16.89 -4.57
C ILE A 163 -10.55 -17.22 -3.93
N ASP A 164 -11.27 -18.17 -4.52
CA ASP A 164 -12.29 -18.91 -3.79
C ASP A 164 -11.59 -19.84 -2.79
N ASP A 165 -12.16 -20.02 -1.59
CA ASP A 165 -11.56 -20.66 -0.40
C ASP A 165 -10.91 -22.06 -0.57
N HIS A 166 -10.82 -22.59 -1.78
CA HIS A 166 -10.34 -23.94 -2.09
C HIS A 166 -9.00 -24.02 -2.85
N GLN A 167 -8.33 -22.91 -3.16
CA GLN A 167 -7.08 -22.92 -3.96
C GLN A 167 -5.90 -22.23 -3.26
N GLU A 168 -5.66 -22.50 -2.00
CA GLU A 168 -4.64 -21.81 -1.20
C GLU A 168 -3.17 -22.20 -1.52
N GLN A 169 -2.86 -23.13 -2.43
CA GLN A 169 -1.53 -23.78 -2.41
C GLN A 169 -0.66 -23.72 -3.67
N SER A 170 -1.09 -23.12 -4.77
CA SER A 170 -0.30 -23.22 -6.02
C SER A 170 0.47 -21.96 -6.46
N TRP A 171 0.40 -20.86 -5.72
CA TRP A 171 0.93 -19.55 -6.15
C TRP A 171 2.16 -19.07 -5.37
N LEU A 172 2.63 -19.84 -4.38
CA LEU A 172 3.72 -19.44 -3.49
C LEU A 172 5.13 -19.75 -4.03
N ASP A 173 5.25 -20.37 -5.21
CA ASP A 173 6.53 -20.86 -5.72
C ASP A 173 7.22 -19.95 -6.76
N ASP A 174 6.64 -18.80 -7.12
CA ASP A 174 7.27 -17.83 -7.99
C ASP A 174 7.37 -16.48 -7.27
N GLU A 175 8.48 -15.75 -7.44
CA GLU A 175 8.87 -14.49 -6.76
C GLU A 175 7.85 -13.33 -6.82
N THR A 176 6.58 -13.62 -6.69
CA THR A 176 5.49 -12.65 -6.71
C THR A 176 5.14 -12.28 -5.27
N GLU A 177 5.43 -11.05 -4.87
CA GLU A 177 5.01 -10.53 -3.56
C GLU A 177 3.48 -10.42 -3.51
N LEU A 178 2.86 -11.17 -2.60
CA LEU A 178 1.41 -11.17 -2.35
C LEU A 178 1.05 -10.16 -1.27
N PHE A 179 0.08 -9.31 -1.52
CA PHE A 179 -0.52 -8.36 -0.58
C PHE A 179 -1.91 -8.78 -0.13
#